data_48cb62977427045b6047930e75f8be0f
#
_entry.id   48cb62977427045b6047930e75f8be0f
#
_cell.length_a   1.000
_cell.length_b   1.000
_cell.length_c   1.000
_cell.angle_alpha   90.00
_cell.angle_beta   90.00
_cell.angle_gamma   90.00
#
_symmetry.space_group_name_H-M   'P 1'
#
loop_
_entity.id
_entity.type
_entity.pdbx_description
1 polymer ?
#
loop_
_entity_poly.entity_id
_entity_poly.type
_entity_poly.pdbx_seq_one_letter_code
_entity_poly.pdbx_strand_id
1 'polypeptide(L)'
;QKKMALAKYDLVFLWLDFRKSFKFDKLKTSKNTPDNEFLNLYNTGMFYEEIFKILGSVSIGSLYRWRTQINYNNDWTALVGQYKYSTRKKYRTTLNEEQIKIFIQILLSPSSFSIGKAISLTKHILKERGFEILPKDITFRRYAEWFRDNNFDKWKLARDGEKALKDKVSPFIVRNASLLKADQVLVADGHTLNFQVINPFIGKPCRATLLGFLDWKSGGLVGYDIMLEECTQNIASALRNAILKLDHIPEYVYQDNGRAFRGKYFTGSSKFDEQGFIGIYEKLGIKPIFATPYNARAKVIERFFLDFQESFEKLIPSYIGTSIENKPAYIKRNEKLHNKIHEKYNFTPTIEQTRLLIEKWLEFKHSQLCPNDKNKTIQEVLNEIEKQNIDENLLDDLMMAQEIKTIGRNGIRF
;
A
#
# COMPACT_ATOMS: atom_id res chain seq x y z
N GLN A 1 -12.76 -22.09 14.43
CA GLN A 1 -13.05 -23.49 14.03
C GLN A 1 -12.48 -24.49 15.04
N LYS A 2 -11.20 -24.37 15.45
CA LYS A 2 -10.58 -25.26 16.47
C LYS A 2 -11.36 -25.28 17.80
N LYS A 3 -11.71 -24.10 18.34
CA LYS A 3 -12.53 -24.00 19.57
C LYS A 3 -13.88 -24.71 19.44
N MET A 4 -14.56 -24.55 18.31
CA MET A 4 -15.84 -25.23 18.06
C MET A 4 -15.69 -26.75 17.93
N ALA A 5 -14.62 -27.24 17.30
CA ALA A 5 -14.37 -28.66 17.14
C ALA A 5 -14.05 -29.34 18.50
N LEU A 6 -13.22 -28.70 19.31
CA LEU A 6 -12.92 -29.15 20.67
C LEU A 6 -14.17 -29.15 21.55
N ALA A 7 -14.95 -28.08 21.54
CA ALA A 7 -16.20 -28.03 22.31
C ALA A 7 -17.20 -29.12 21.90
N LYS A 8 -17.30 -29.48 20.62
CA LYS A 8 -18.12 -30.62 20.15
C LYS A 8 -17.57 -31.95 20.65
N TYR A 9 -16.24 -32.08 20.61
CA TYR A 9 -15.56 -33.29 21.09
C TYR A 9 -15.81 -33.50 22.58
N ASP A 10 -15.57 -32.49 23.38
CA ASP A 10 -15.79 -32.53 24.84
C ASP A 10 -17.25 -32.83 25.17
N LEU A 11 -18.21 -32.20 24.47
CA LEU A 11 -19.63 -32.43 24.70
C LEU A 11 -20.05 -33.89 24.40
N VAL A 12 -19.48 -34.51 23.36
CA VAL A 12 -19.76 -35.92 23.03
C VAL A 12 -19.24 -36.85 24.14
N PHE A 13 -18.06 -36.59 24.70
CA PHE A 13 -17.53 -37.42 25.79
C PHE A 13 -18.32 -37.23 27.07
N LEU A 14 -18.70 -36.02 27.44
CA LEU A 14 -19.57 -35.74 28.59
C LEU A 14 -20.93 -36.42 28.45
N TRP A 15 -21.52 -36.42 27.25
CA TRP A 15 -22.75 -37.15 26.97
C TRP A 15 -22.58 -38.68 27.11
N LEU A 16 -21.47 -39.22 26.59
CA LEU A 16 -21.19 -40.66 26.73
C LEU A 16 -20.98 -41.09 28.18
N ASP A 17 -20.31 -40.26 28.99
CA ASP A 17 -20.09 -40.55 30.42
C ASP A 17 -21.39 -40.39 31.19
N PHE A 18 -22.23 -39.41 30.89
CA PHE A 18 -23.57 -39.28 31.44
C PHE A 18 -24.39 -40.54 31.17
N ARG A 19 -24.36 -41.06 29.93
CA ARG A 19 -25.04 -42.31 29.58
C ARG A 19 -24.54 -43.52 30.38
N LYS A 20 -23.25 -43.61 30.69
CA LYS A 20 -22.68 -44.71 31.50
C LYS A 20 -23.09 -44.61 32.98
N SER A 21 -23.15 -43.40 33.51
CA SER A 21 -23.50 -43.14 34.91
C SER A 21 -25.00 -43.22 35.17
N PHE A 22 -25.82 -43.14 34.13
CA PHE A 22 -27.28 -43.15 34.24
C PHE A 22 -27.76 -44.54 34.68
N LYS A 23 -28.26 -44.63 35.93
CA LYS A 23 -28.86 -45.89 36.47
C LYS A 23 -30.26 -46.04 35.87
N PHE A 24 -30.43 -47.06 35.04
CA PHE A 24 -31.77 -47.46 34.58
C PHE A 24 -32.58 -48.03 35.77
N ASP A 25 -33.58 -47.29 36.17
CA ASP A 25 -34.61 -47.87 36.99
C ASP A 25 -35.39 -48.90 36.15
N LYS A 26 -35.54 -50.13 36.65
CA LYS A 26 -36.06 -51.34 35.93
C LYS A 26 -37.48 -51.19 35.37
N LEU A 27 -38.15 -50.06 35.59
CA LEU A 27 -39.53 -49.79 35.21
C LEU A 27 -39.61 -48.75 34.04
N LYS A 28 -39.69 -49.29 32.82
CA LYS A 28 -40.27 -48.58 31.62
C LYS A 28 -39.58 -47.38 31.05
N THR A 29 -38.28 -47.35 30.93
CA THR A 29 -37.60 -46.21 30.18
C THR A 29 -37.27 -46.61 28.76
N SER A 30 -37.65 -45.79 27.80
CA SER A 30 -37.25 -45.94 26.41
C SER A 30 -35.72 -45.76 26.27
N LYS A 31 -35.09 -46.44 25.29
CA LYS A 31 -33.64 -46.36 25.04
C LYS A 31 -33.09 -44.94 24.89
N ASN A 32 -33.97 -43.95 24.66
CA ASN A 32 -33.61 -42.57 24.42
C ASN A 32 -33.74 -41.64 25.65
N THR A 33 -34.21 -42.14 26.78
CA THR A 33 -34.42 -41.29 27.98
C THR A 33 -33.16 -40.62 28.53
N PRO A 34 -31.98 -41.30 28.61
CA PRO A 34 -30.76 -40.69 29.06
C PRO A 34 -30.28 -39.56 28.13
N ASP A 35 -30.51 -39.74 26.85
CA ASP A 35 -30.10 -38.75 25.83
C ASP A 35 -30.95 -37.49 25.91
N ASN A 36 -32.26 -37.64 26.08
CA ASN A 36 -33.18 -36.51 26.22
C ASN A 36 -32.93 -35.76 27.55
N GLU A 37 -32.63 -36.45 28.62
CA GLU A 37 -32.34 -35.86 29.92
C GLU A 37 -31.03 -35.09 29.89
N PHE A 38 -29.97 -35.62 29.30
CA PHE A 38 -28.73 -34.93 29.08
C PHE A 38 -28.95 -33.64 28.26
N LEU A 39 -29.70 -33.71 27.15
CA LEU A 39 -29.98 -32.55 26.30
C LEU A 39 -30.82 -31.50 27.02
N ASN A 40 -31.80 -31.91 27.82
CA ASN A 40 -32.58 -30.96 28.60
C ASN A 40 -31.68 -30.20 29.59
N LEU A 41 -30.81 -30.91 30.32
CA LEU A 41 -29.85 -30.30 31.25
C LEU A 41 -28.85 -29.38 30.50
N TYR A 42 -28.29 -29.83 29.40
CA TYR A 42 -27.33 -29.04 28.62
C TYR A 42 -27.97 -27.79 28.00
N ASN A 43 -29.13 -27.94 27.38
CA ASN A 43 -29.78 -26.82 26.65
C ASN A 43 -30.39 -25.76 27.59
N THR A 44 -30.45 -25.95 28.89
CA THR A 44 -30.75 -24.88 29.86
C THR A 44 -29.63 -23.84 29.94
N GLY A 45 -28.42 -24.17 29.48
CA GLY A 45 -27.25 -23.30 29.55
C GLY A 45 -26.59 -23.24 30.95
N MET A 46 -27.19 -23.90 31.96
CA MET A 46 -26.64 -23.93 33.32
C MET A 46 -25.56 -24.98 33.51
N PHE A 47 -25.63 -26.09 32.74
CA PHE A 47 -24.64 -27.15 32.72
C PHE A 47 -23.66 -26.96 31.58
N TYR A 48 -22.35 -26.98 31.86
CA TYR A 48 -21.29 -26.81 30.90
C TYR A 48 -21.35 -25.44 30.15
N GLU A 49 -21.51 -24.37 30.92
CA GLU A 49 -21.72 -23.02 30.45
C GLU A 49 -20.70 -22.58 29.38
N GLU A 50 -19.43 -22.91 29.52
CA GLU A 50 -18.38 -22.58 28.54
C GLU A 50 -18.61 -23.27 27.20
N ILE A 51 -19.02 -24.54 27.21
CA ILE A 51 -19.33 -25.29 25.99
C ILE A 51 -20.60 -24.73 25.36
N PHE A 52 -21.60 -24.41 26.18
CA PHE A 52 -22.86 -23.84 25.71
C PHE A 52 -22.67 -22.45 25.07
N LYS A 53 -21.81 -21.61 25.62
CA LYS A 53 -21.44 -20.29 24.99
C LYS A 53 -20.84 -20.44 23.59
N ILE A 54 -20.16 -21.57 23.33
CA ILE A 54 -19.50 -21.81 22.02
C ILE A 54 -20.47 -22.49 21.04
N LEU A 55 -21.26 -23.47 21.46
CA LEU A 55 -22.07 -24.30 20.58
C LEU A 55 -23.56 -23.92 20.55
N GLY A 56 -24.05 -23.22 21.57
CA GLY A 56 -25.48 -22.98 21.76
C GLY A 56 -26.25 -24.27 22.01
N SER A 57 -27.56 -24.28 21.75
CA SER A 57 -28.40 -25.45 21.89
C SER A 57 -28.07 -26.53 20.84
N VAL A 58 -28.10 -27.81 21.28
CA VAL A 58 -27.72 -28.95 20.46
C VAL A 58 -28.87 -29.94 20.38
N SER A 59 -29.04 -30.59 19.23
CA SER A 59 -30.01 -31.67 19.06
C SER A 59 -29.36 -33.06 19.25
N ILE A 60 -30.16 -34.05 19.58
CA ILE A 60 -29.71 -35.44 19.72
C ILE A 60 -29.06 -35.98 18.45
N GLY A 61 -29.59 -35.62 17.27
CA GLY A 61 -29.04 -36.01 15.97
C GLY A 61 -27.63 -35.39 15.73
N SER A 62 -27.34 -34.25 16.36
CA SER A 62 -25.99 -33.65 16.29
C SER A 62 -24.98 -34.43 17.10
N LEU A 63 -25.34 -34.87 18.31
CA LEU A 63 -24.48 -35.70 19.18
C LEU A 63 -24.13 -37.03 18.50
N TYR A 64 -25.12 -37.73 17.96
CA TYR A 64 -24.90 -39.00 17.23
C TYR A 64 -24.02 -38.80 16.00
N ARG A 65 -24.25 -37.77 15.22
CA ARG A 65 -23.43 -37.46 14.05
C ARG A 65 -21.99 -37.16 14.43
N TRP A 66 -21.75 -36.34 15.46
CA TRP A 66 -20.40 -36.03 15.94
C TRP A 66 -19.69 -37.26 16.50
N ARG A 67 -20.41 -38.12 17.25
CA ARG A 67 -19.87 -39.40 17.72
C ARG A 67 -19.42 -40.28 16.55
N THR A 68 -20.25 -40.40 15.50
CA THR A 68 -19.89 -41.18 14.31
C THR A 68 -18.65 -40.65 13.63
N GLN A 69 -18.53 -39.33 13.53
CA GLN A 69 -17.34 -38.68 12.96
C GLN A 69 -16.08 -38.94 13.79
N ILE A 70 -16.18 -38.87 15.13
CA ILE A 70 -15.06 -39.14 16.04
C ILE A 70 -14.63 -40.61 15.91
N ASN A 71 -15.57 -41.55 15.94
CA ASN A 71 -15.26 -42.98 15.85
C ASN A 71 -14.58 -43.36 14.53
N TYR A 72 -14.85 -42.64 13.44
CA TYR A 72 -14.22 -42.89 12.15
C TYR A 72 -12.75 -42.46 12.08
N ASN A 73 -12.39 -41.32 12.69
CA ASN A 73 -11.05 -40.76 12.66
C ASN A 73 -10.29 -40.80 14.00
N ASN A 74 -10.97 -41.26 15.06
CA ASN A 74 -10.47 -41.37 16.44
C ASN A 74 -9.85 -40.05 16.99
N ASP A 75 -10.25 -38.87 16.47
CA ASP A 75 -9.70 -37.58 16.83
C ASP A 75 -10.72 -36.44 16.66
N TRP A 76 -10.57 -35.37 17.45
CA TRP A 76 -11.37 -34.14 17.39
C TRP A 76 -11.26 -33.42 16.05
N THR A 77 -10.19 -33.63 15.30
CA THR A 77 -9.96 -33.01 13.98
C THR A 77 -11.06 -33.36 12.98
N ALA A 78 -11.70 -34.53 13.14
CA ALA A 78 -12.86 -34.90 12.33
C ALA A 78 -14.05 -33.94 12.44
N LEU A 79 -14.14 -33.22 13.56
CA LEU A 79 -15.21 -32.25 13.83
C LEU A 79 -14.90 -30.84 13.33
N VAL A 80 -13.71 -30.62 12.77
CA VAL A 80 -13.34 -29.33 12.14
C VAL A 80 -14.14 -29.17 10.86
N GLY A 81 -14.93 -28.10 10.79
CA GLY A 81 -15.73 -27.80 9.59
C GLY A 81 -14.85 -27.63 8.35
N GLN A 82 -15.01 -28.52 7.39
CA GLN A 82 -14.24 -28.53 6.15
C GLN A 82 -14.79 -27.56 5.07
N TYR A 83 -15.44 -26.48 5.47
CA TYR A 83 -16.01 -25.51 4.52
C TYR A 83 -14.97 -24.92 3.55
N LYS A 84 -13.71 -24.82 3.99
CA LYS A 84 -12.60 -24.38 3.12
C LYS A 84 -12.10 -25.46 2.14
N TYR A 85 -12.39 -26.72 2.42
CA TYR A 85 -11.97 -27.86 1.61
C TYR A 85 -13.14 -28.52 0.87
N SER A 86 -14.27 -27.80 0.76
CA SER A 86 -15.36 -28.26 -0.06
C SER A 86 -14.82 -28.55 -1.46
N THR A 87 -14.94 -29.81 -1.89
CA THR A 87 -14.54 -30.29 -3.22
C THR A 87 -15.38 -29.67 -4.36
N ARG A 88 -16.28 -28.75 -4.06
CA ARG A 88 -16.99 -27.94 -5.04
C ARG A 88 -16.07 -26.93 -5.71
N LYS A 89 -14.97 -27.42 -6.33
CA LYS A 89 -14.03 -26.61 -7.11
C LYS A 89 -14.63 -26.08 -8.41
N LYS A 90 -15.70 -26.69 -8.91
CA LYS A 90 -16.36 -26.27 -10.14
C LYS A 90 -17.59 -25.42 -9.82
N TYR A 91 -17.61 -24.19 -10.36
CA TYR A 91 -18.80 -23.36 -10.30
C TYR A 91 -19.96 -24.05 -11.03
N ARG A 92 -21.11 -24.20 -10.36
CA ARG A 92 -22.30 -24.74 -10.99
C ARG A 92 -22.95 -23.68 -11.85
N THR A 93 -22.87 -23.83 -13.14
CA THR A 93 -23.48 -22.94 -14.13
C THR A 93 -24.25 -23.76 -15.16
N THR A 94 -25.23 -23.14 -15.80
CA THR A 94 -25.93 -23.68 -16.93
C THR A 94 -25.19 -23.43 -18.26
N LEU A 95 -24.04 -22.69 -18.20
CA LEU A 95 -23.21 -22.49 -19.38
C LEU A 95 -22.46 -23.78 -19.72
N ASN A 96 -22.45 -24.17 -20.98
CA ASN A 96 -21.63 -25.27 -21.47
C ASN A 96 -20.16 -24.85 -21.64
N GLU A 97 -19.29 -25.79 -21.91
CA GLU A 97 -17.83 -25.53 -21.97
C GLU A 97 -17.47 -24.60 -23.14
N GLU A 98 -18.14 -24.69 -24.27
CA GLU A 98 -17.89 -23.82 -25.42
C GLU A 98 -18.33 -22.37 -25.14
N GLN A 99 -19.52 -22.20 -24.56
CA GLN A 99 -20.00 -20.88 -24.14
C GLN A 99 -19.05 -20.22 -23.12
N ILE A 100 -18.55 -20.99 -22.16
CA ILE A 100 -17.56 -20.52 -21.21
C ILE A 100 -16.27 -20.13 -21.90
N LYS A 101 -15.77 -20.97 -22.82
CA LYS A 101 -14.49 -20.70 -23.51
C LYS A 101 -14.58 -19.41 -24.32
N ILE A 102 -15.61 -19.20 -25.10
CA ILE A 102 -15.80 -17.97 -25.89
C ILE A 102 -15.94 -16.76 -24.96
N PHE A 103 -16.76 -16.88 -23.93
CA PHE A 103 -16.97 -15.79 -22.97
C PHE A 103 -15.69 -15.38 -22.27
N ILE A 104 -14.90 -16.33 -21.76
CA ILE A 104 -13.65 -16.07 -21.07
C ILE A 104 -12.60 -15.49 -22.01
N GLN A 105 -12.52 -15.92 -23.24
CA GLN A 105 -11.60 -15.34 -24.24
C GLN A 105 -11.87 -13.84 -24.45
N ILE A 106 -13.15 -13.45 -24.56
CA ILE A 106 -13.53 -12.04 -24.72
C ILE A 106 -13.35 -11.28 -23.42
N LEU A 107 -13.78 -11.85 -22.30
CA LEU A 107 -13.75 -11.24 -20.99
C LEU A 107 -12.32 -10.92 -20.51
N LEU A 108 -11.37 -11.80 -20.80
CA LEU A 108 -9.96 -11.67 -20.46
C LEU A 108 -9.13 -10.98 -21.55
N SER A 109 -9.77 -10.40 -22.56
CA SER A 109 -9.06 -9.61 -23.58
C SER A 109 -8.27 -8.46 -22.92
N PRO A 110 -7.03 -8.20 -23.39
CA PRO A 110 -6.25 -7.02 -22.96
C PRO A 110 -6.97 -5.69 -23.18
N SER A 111 -7.93 -5.63 -24.11
CA SER A 111 -8.79 -4.46 -24.34
C SER A 111 -9.76 -4.18 -23.21
N SER A 112 -9.82 -5.03 -22.18
CA SER A 112 -10.57 -4.84 -20.94
C SER A 112 -12.06 -4.49 -21.15
N PHE A 113 -12.76 -5.21 -22.03
CA PHE A 113 -14.20 -5.01 -22.25
C PHE A 113 -15.00 -5.03 -20.94
N SER A 114 -16.02 -4.19 -20.84
CA SER A 114 -16.98 -4.30 -19.73
C SER A 114 -17.67 -5.66 -19.76
N ILE A 115 -18.08 -6.17 -18.60
CA ILE A 115 -18.78 -7.47 -18.51
C ILE A 115 -20.01 -7.48 -19.43
N GLY A 116 -20.78 -6.38 -19.47
CA GLY A 116 -21.94 -6.27 -20.36
C GLY A 116 -21.58 -6.36 -21.84
N LYS A 117 -20.51 -5.70 -22.28
CA LYS A 117 -20.04 -5.77 -23.66
C LYS A 117 -19.50 -7.16 -24.01
N ALA A 118 -18.76 -7.79 -23.11
CA ALA A 118 -18.29 -9.17 -23.30
C ALA A 118 -19.46 -10.16 -23.45
N ILE A 119 -20.54 -10.01 -22.69
CA ILE A 119 -21.76 -10.82 -22.82
C ILE A 119 -22.38 -10.60 -24.18
N SER A 120 -22.56 -9.34 -24.60
CA SER A 120 -23.17 -9.02 -25.90
C SER A 120 -22.39 -9.65 -27.08
N LEU A 121 -21.05 -9.49 -27.06
CA LEU A 121 -20.19 -10.08 -28.10
C LEU A 121 -20.21 -11.60 -28.06
N THR A 122 -20.19 -12.22 -26.88
CA THR A 122 -20.30 -13.67 -26.73
C THR A 122 -21.60 -14.20 -27.34
N LYS A 123 -22.73 -13.56 -27.01
CA LYS A 123 -24.04 -13.96 -27.55
C LYS A 123 -24.11 -13.82 -29.08
N HIS A 124 -23.50 -12.78 -29.63
CA HIS A 124 -23.42 -12.61 -31.09
C HIS A 124 -22.65 -13.76 -31.72
N ILE A 125 -21.48 -14.09 -31.26
CA ILE A 125 -20.65 -15.20 -31.75
C ILE A 125 -21.37 -16.54 -31.60
N LEU A 126 -22.07 -16.78 -30.48
CA LEU A 126 -22.81 -18.00 -30.24
C LEU A 126 -23.97 -18.16 -31.25
N LYS A 127 -24.67 -17.05 -31.58
CA LYS A 127 -25.71 -17.07 -32.62
C LYS A 127 -25.15 -17.44 -33.99
N GLU A 128 -24.03 -16.84 -34.39
CA GLU A 128 -23.35 -17.16 -35.64
C GLU A 128 -22.90 -18.62 -35.73
N ARG A 129 -22.59 -19.24 -34.56
CA ARG A 129 -22.25 -20.66 -34.44
C ARG A 129 -23.48 -21.61 -34.38
N GLY A 130 -24.69 -21.08 -34.54
CA GLY A 130 -25.91 -21.88 -34.61
C GLY A 130 -26.55 -22.23 -33.26
N PHE A 131 -26.16 -21.53 -32.16
CA PHE A 131 -26.84 -21.71 -30.87
C PHE A 131 -28.19 -20.98 -30.89
N GLU A 132 -29.29 -21.72 -30.98
CA GLU A 132 -30.66 -21.17 -30.99
C GLU A 132 -31.05 -20.63 -29.59
N ILE A 133 -30.72 -21.38 -28.55
CA ILE A 133 -31.07 -21.04 -27.17
C ILE A 133 -29.84 -20.47 -26.45
N LEU A 134 -29.88 -19.18 -26.11
CA LEU A 134 -28.81 -18.51 -25.41
C LEU A 134 -29.13 -18.34 -23.93
N PRO A 135 -28.13 -18.55 -23.03
CA PRO A 135 -28.28 -18.28 -21.61
C PRO A 135 -28.62 -16.81 -21.33
N LYS A 136 -29.29 -16.56 -20.21
CA LYS A 136 -29.60 -15.19 -19.74
C LYS A 136 -28.32 -14.44 -19.36
N ASP A 137 -28.31 -13.12 -19.54
CA ASP A 137 -27.15 -12.24 -19.21
C ASP A 137 -26.70 -12.42 -17.78
N ILE A 138 -27.63 -12.58 -16.84
CA ILE A 138 -27.34 -12.79 -15.45
C ILE A 138 -26.48 -14.04 -15.18
N THR A 139 -26.62 -15.09 -16.00
CA THR A 139 -25.82 -16.31 -15.87
C THR A 139 -24.35 -16.04 -16.21
N PHE A 140 -24.13 -15.33 -17.33
CA PHE A 140 -22.77 -14.90 -17.70
C PHE A 140 -22.16 -13.94 -16.67
N ARG A 141 -22.95 -12.98 -16.15
CA ARG A 141 -22.49 -12.01 -15.15
C ARG A 141 -22.05 -12.70 -13.85
N ARG A 142 -22.87 -13.61 -13.32
CA ARG A 142 -22.54 -14.39 -12.13
C ARG A 142 -21.29 -15.26 -12.34
N TYR A 143 -21.13 -15.81 -13.53
CA TYR A 143 -19.92 -16.57 -13.88
C TYR A 143 -18.68 -15.68 -13.92
N ALA A 144 -18.77 -14.49 -14.50
CA ALA A 144 -17.67 -13.53 -14.55
C ALA A 144 -17.23 -13.08 -13.14
N GLU A 145 -18.19 -12.79 -12.26
CA GLU A 145 -17.94 -12.41 -10.88
C GLU A 145 -17.25 -13.57 -10.12
N TRP A 146 -17.80 -14.78 -10.21
CA TRP A 146 -17.17 -15.94 -9.62
C TRP A 146 -15.76 -16.19 -10.18
N PHE A 147 -15.56 -16.08 -11.49
CA PHE A 147 -14.25 -16.28 -12.11
C PHE A 147 -13.25 -15.25 -11.60
N ARG A 148 -13.64 -13.97 -11.55
CA ARG A 148 -12.81 -12.91 -11.00
C ARG A 148 -12.39 -13.20 -9.54
N ASP A 149 -13.32 -13.60 -8.70
CA ASP A 149 -13.09 -13.79 -7.28
C ASP A 149 -12.24 -15.06 -6.99
N ASN A 150 -12.31 -16.08 -7.84
CA ASN A 150 -11.56 -17.32 -7.68
C ASN A 150 -10.27 -17.41 -8.52
N ASN A 151 -10.10 -16.53 -9.50
CA ASN A 151 -8.93 -16.46 -10.38
C ASN A 151 -8.49 -14.99 -10.54
N PHE A 152 -8.37 -14.30 -9.42
CA PHE A 152 -8.06 -12.86 -9.43
C PHE A 152 -6.71 -12.56 -10.05
N ASP A 153 -5.73 -13.45 -9.89
CA ASP A 153 -4.41 -13.43 -10.51
C ASP A 153 -4.51 -13.42 -12.04
N LYS A 154 -5.23 -14.41 -12.62
CA LYS A 154 -5.46 -14.52 -14.06
C LYS A 154 -6.26 -13.34 -14.60
N TRP A 155 -7.28 -12.91 -13.84
CA TRP A 155 -8.08 -11.74 -14.18
C TRP A 155 -7.22 -10.48 -14.29
N LYS A 156 -6.36 -10.25 -13.29
CA LYS A 156 -5.48 -9.08 -13.27
C LYS A 156 -4.41 -9.13 -14.34
N LEU A 157 -3.75 -10.28 -14.49
CA LEU A 157 -2.73 -10.43 -15.51
C LEU A 157 -3.25 -10.18 -16.92
N ALA A 158 -4.38 -10.81 -17.27
CA ALA A 158 -4.91 -10.76 -18.63
C ALA A 158 -5.46 -9.38 -19.01
N ARG A 159 -6.11 -8.69 -18.08
CA ARG A 159 -6.79 -7.41 -18.34
C ARG A 159 -5.95 -6.18 -18.05
N ASP A 160 -5.16 -6.22 -16.99
CA ASP A 160 -4.43 -5.05 -16.47
C ASP A 160 -2.91 -5.21 -16.61
N GLY A 161 -2.44 -6.38 -17.03
CA GLY A 161 -1.04 -6.66 -17.32
C GLY A 161 -0.20 -7.05 -16.09
N GLU A 162 1.08 -7.34 -16.35
CA GLU A 162 2.02 -7.86 -15.35
C GLU A 162 2.26 -6.89 -14.18
N LYS A 163 2.31 -5.60 -14.46
CA LYS A 163 2.47 -4.58 -13.43
C LYS A 163 1.34 -4.63 -12.40
N ALA A 164 0.08 -4.67 -12.87
CA ALA A 164 -1.08 -4.75 -12.00
C ALA A 164 -1.14 -6.07 -11.20
N LEU A 165 -0.66 -7.18 -11.79
CA LEU A 165 -0.51 -8.43 -11.08
C LEU A 165 0.51 -8.31 -9.94
N LYS A 166 1.69 -7.75 -10.21
CA LYS A 166 2.73 -7.51 -9.19
C LYS A 166 2.23 -6.59 -8.08
N ASP A 167 1.53 -5.51 -8.43
CA ASP A 167 1.08 -4.50 -7.45
C ASP A 167 -0.08 -4.98 -6.57
N LYS A 168 -0.97 -5.83 -7.08
CA LYS A 168 -2.23 -6.18 -6.40
C LYS A 168 -2.35 -7.62 -5.91
N VAL A 169 -1.59 -8.52 -6.49
CA VAL A 169 -1.73 -9.97 -6.24
C VAL A 169 -0.46 -10.58 -5.66
N SER A 170 0.72 -10.21 -6.16
CA SER A 170 1.97 -10.79 -5.70
C SER A 170 2.22 -10.49 -4.22
N PRO A 171 2.72 -11.45 -3.45
CA PRO A 171 3.15 -11.20 -2.08
C PRO A 171 4.29 -10.18 -2.07
N PHE A 172 4.33 -9.36 -1.03
CA PHE A 172 5.38 -8.36 -0.84
C PHE A 172 5.92 -8.42 0.59
N ILE A 173 7.17 -8.03 0.74
CA ILE A 173 7.80 -7.92 2.05
C ILE A 173 7.35 -6.60 2.68
N VAL A 174 6.72 -6.68 3.86
CA VAL A 174 6.42 -5.51 4.67
C VAL A 174 7.72 -5.03 5.31
N ARG A 175 8.15 -3.82 4.96
CA ARG A 175 9.34 -3.22 5.55
C ARG A 175 9.01 -2.71 6.94
N ASN A 176 9.82 -3.10 7.91
CA ASN A 176 9.66 -2.68 9.28
C ASN A 176 10.62 -1.52 9.62
N ALA A 177 10.12 -0.30 9.52
CA ALA A 177 10.90 0.89 9.83
C ALA A 177 11.22 1.03 11.32
N SER A 178 10.55 0.29 12.21
CA SER A 178 10.87 0.33 13.65
C SER A 178 12.28 -0.19 13.97
N LEU A 179 12.85 -1.01 13.08
CA LEU A 179 14.20 -1.56 13.22
C LEU A 179 15.30 -0.58 12.80
N LEU A 180 14.95 0.50 12.11
CA LEU A 180 15.90 1.52 11.70
C LEU A 180 16.23 2.44 12.88
N LYS A 181 17.44 2.99 12.87
CA LYS A 181 17.78 4.16 13.67
C LYS A 181 17.29 5.43 12.98
N ALA A 182 17.06 6.49 13.75
CA ALA A 182 16.80 7.81 13.16
C ALA A 182 18.01 8.22 12.32
N ASP A 183 17.77 8.84 11.18
CA ASP A 183 18.75 9.26 10.18
C ASP A 183 19.56 8.12 9.49
N GLN A 184 19.31 6.87 9.80
CA GLN A 184 20.03 5.79 9.14
C GLN A 184 19.72 5.73 7.63
N VAL A 185 18.47 5.97 7.25
CA VAL A 185 18.02 5.94 5.84
C VAL A 185 17.19 7.17 5.55
N LEU A 186 17.67 8.04 4.70
CA LEU A 186 16.87 9.11 4.12
C LEU A 186 16.24 8.65 2.80
N VAL A 187 14.95 8.95 2.64
CA VAL A 187 14.20 8.66 1.41
C VAL A 187 14.02 9.96 0.63
N ALA A 188 14.49 9.99 -0.62
CA ALA A 188 14.42 11.16 -1.48
C ALA A 188 13.41 10.99 -2.61
N ASP A 189 12.59 12.01 -2.83
CA ASP A 189 11.67 12.07 -3.98
C ASP A 189 11.28 13.52 -4.28
N GLY A 190 10.83 13.76 -5.53
CA GLY A 190 10.29 15.03 -5.98
C GLY A 190 8.77 15.06 -5.97
N HIS A 191 8.19 16.18 -5.52
CA HIS A 191 6.75 16.43 -5.51
C HIS A 191 6.43 17.73 -6.24
N THR A 192 5.71 17.67 -7.35
CA THR A 192 5.22 18.87 -8.01
C THR A 192 4.12 19.49 -7.16
N LEU A 193 4.32 20.72 -6.69
CA LEU A 193 3.37 21.45 -5.87
C LEU A 193 2.02 21.61 -6.60
N ASN A 194 0.93 21.37 -5.91
CA ASN A 194 -0.43 21.46 -6.45
C ASN A 194 -1.03 22.86 -6.31
N PHE A 195 -0.20 23.84 -6.03
CA PHE A 195 -0.50 25.26 -6.02
C PHE A 195 0.55 26.03 -6.85
N GLN A 196 0.25 27.28 -7.20
CA GLN A 196 1.14 28.13 -7.96
C GLN A 196 2.00 28.97 -7.04
N VAL A 197 3.24 29.20 -7.46
CA VAL A 197 4.19 30.13 -6.88
C VAL A 197 4.58 31.17 -7.91
N ILE A 198 5.05 32.34 -7.47
CA ILE A 198 5.60 33.35 -8.40
C ILE A 198 7.00 32.93 -8.85
N ASN A 199 7.17 32.80 -10.16
CA ASN A 199 8.49 32.57 -10.76
C ASN A 199 9.36 33.80 -10.55
N PRO A 200 10.50 33.70 -9.84
CA PRO A 200 11.35 34.86 -9.51
C PRO A 200 11.99 35.52 -10.72
N PHE A 201 12.10 34.81 -11.86
CA PHE A 201 12.76 35.34 -13.06
C PHE A 201 11.81 36.09 -13.98
N ILE A 202 10.56 35.66 -14.07
CA ILE A 202 9.57 36.23 -15.01
C ILE A 202 8.38 36.90 -14.34
N GLY A 203 8.29 36.81 -12.99
CA GLY A 203 7.21 37.42 -12.21
C GLY A 203 5.81 36.80 -12.44
N LYS A 204 5.69 35.66 -13.13
CA LYS A 204 4.41 35.03 -13.44
C LYS A 204 4.17 33.79 -12.58
N PRO A 205 2.90 33.47 -12.27
CA PRO A 205 2.55 32.23 -11.59
C PRO A 205 3.00 31.00 -12.38
N CYS A 206 3.65 30.06 -11.68
CA CYS A 206 4.07 28.78 -12.25
C CYS A 206 3.95 27.67 -11.19
N ARG A 207 4.06 26.42 -11.61
CA ARG A 207 4.24 25.29 -10.71
C ARG A 207 5.71 25.11 -10.40
N ALA A 208 6.00 24.84 -9.14
CA ALA A 208 7.32 24.45 -8.70
C ALA A 208 7.33 22.99 -8.23
N THR A 209 8.51 22.42 -8.10
CA THR A 209 8.71 21.07 -7.54
C THR A 209 9.43 21.19 -6.21
N LEU A 210 8.90 20.55 -5.19
CA LEU A 210 9.56 20.34 -3.90
C LEU A 210 10.34 19.04 -3.98
N LEU A 211 11.64 19.08 -3.84
CA LEU A 211 12.47 17.92 -3.62
C LEU A 211 12.68 17.74 -2.12
N GLY A 212 12.35 16.56 -1.57
CA GLY A 212 12.42 16.31 -0.15
C GLY A 212 13.26 15.09 0.23
N PHE A 213 13.93 15.20 1.37
CA PHE A 213 14.57 14.10 2.08
C PHE A 213 13.80 13.82 3.36
N LEU A 214 13.23 12.63 3.46
CA LEU A 214 12.43 12.16 4.59
C LEU A 214 13.24 11.13 5.37
N ASP A 215 13.36 11.30 6.68
CA ASP A 215 13.89 10.23 7.53
C ASP A 215 12.89 9.08 7.62
N TRP A 216 13.34 7.89 7.24
CA TRP A 216 12.45 6.73 7.18
C TRP A 216 11.95 6.28 8.55
N LYS A 217 12.77 6.42 9.59
CA LYS A 217 12.41 6.03 10.96
C LYS A 217 11.32 6.94 11.52
N SER A 218 11.55 8.23 11.52
CA SER A 218 10.63 9.21 12.10
C SER A 218 9.42 9.51 11.19
N GLY A 219 9.58 9.38 9.86
CA GLY A 219 8.62 9.84 8.87
C GLY A 219 8.58 11.36 8.73
N GLY A 220 9.57 12.08 9.28
CA GLY A 220 9.72 13.52 9.20
C GLY A 220 10.52 13.97 7.97
N LEU A 221 10.11 15.07 7.34
CA LEU A 221 10.89 15.72 6.29
C LEU A 221 12.00 16.54 6.94
N VAL A 222 13.25 16.14 6.67
CA VAL A 222 14.43 16.71 7.34
C VAL A 222 15.19 17.69 6.46
N GLY A 223 15.08 17.58 5.15
CA GLY A 223 15.65 18.52 4.20
C GLY A 223 14.80 18.61 2.96
N TYR A 224 14.76 19.81 2.37
CA TYR A 224 14.06 20.03 1.11
C TYR A 224 14.60 21.24 0.37
N ASP A 225 14.30 21.32 -0.90
CA ASP A 225 14.44 22.53 -1.72
C ASP A 225 13.25 22.68 -2.66
N ILE A 226 12.97 23.93 -3.07
CA ILE A 226 11.88 24.27 -3.99
C ILE A 226 12.49 24.81 -5.26
N MET A 227 12.11 24.21 -6.39
CA MET A 227 12.71 24.50 -7.68
C MET A 227 11.66 24.62 -8.78
N LEU A 228 11.98 25.32 -9.83
CA LEU A 228 11.14 25.46 -11.02
C LEU A 228 11.25 24.23 -11.93
N GLU A 229 12.46 23.67 -12.03
CA GLU A 229 12.75 22.46 -12.79
C GLU A 229 13.63 21.53 -11.94
N GLU A 230 13.42 20.22 -12.05
CA GLU A 230 14.22 19.25 -11.34
C GLU A 230 15.63 19.16 -11.93
N CYS A 231 16.62 19.54 -11.14
CA CYS A 231 18.02 19.45 -11.54
C CYS A 231 18.91 18.87 -10.42
N THR A 232 20.09 18.43 -10.80
CA THR A 232 21.06 17.79 -9.90
C THR A 232 21.49 18.73 -8.75
N GLN A 233 21.63 20.01 -9.02
CA GLN A 233 22.06 21.01 -8.02
C GLN A 233 21.03 21.14 -6.87
N ASN A 234 19.76 21.07 -7.20
CA ASN A 234 18.68 21.20 -6.21
C ASN A 234 18.58 19.96 -5.32
N ILE A 235 18.89 18.78 -5.88
CA ILE A 235 19.01 17.54 -5.08
C ILE A 235 20.15 17.69 -4.07
N ALA A 236 21.28 18.25 -4.51
CA ALA A 236 22.41 18.52 -3.64
C ALA A 236 22.06 19.55 -2.54
N SER A 237 21.37 20.64 -2.90
CA SER A 237 20.88 21.65 -1.95
C SER A 237 19.95 21.03 -0.90
N ALA A 238 18.99 20.21 -1.31
CA ALA A 238 18.08 19.54 -0.38
C ALA A 238 18.80 18.55 0.53
N LEU A 239 19.79 17.80 0.03
CA LEU A 239 20.63 16.90 0.83
C LEU A 239 21.47 17.67 1.83
N ARG A 240 22.12 18.77 1.40
CA ARG A 240 22.87 19.67 2.27
C ARG A 240 21.99 20.19 3.41
N ASN A 241 20.80 20.68 3.09
CA ASN A 241 19.85 21.17 4.08
C ASN A 241 19.46 20.07 5.08
N ALA A 242 19.30 18.81 4.63
CA ALA A 242 19.03 17.68 5.50
C ALA A 242 20.19 17.41 6.46
N ILE A 243 21.41 17.34 5.94
CA ILE A 243 22.63 17.07 6.73
C ILE A 243 22.84 18.17 7.79
N LEU A 244 22.73 19.43 7.42
CA LEU A 244 22.90 20.54 8.37
C LEU A 244 21.79 20.58 9.42
N LYS A 245 20.54 20.33 9.06
CA LYS A 245 19.41 20.31 10.00
C LYS A 245 19.53 19.18 11.01
N LEU A 246 20.01 18.02 10.59
CA LEU A 246 20.23 16.85 11.45
C LEU A 246 21.57 16.93 12.20
N ASP A 247 22.52 17.73 11.71
CA ASP A 247 23.92 17.76 12.16
C ASP A 247 24.54 16.35 12.09
N HIS A 248 24.16 15.57 11.07
CA HIS A 248 24.57 14.18 10.86
C HIS A 248 24.54 13.78 9.38
N ILE A 249 25.49 12.95 8.95
CA ILE A 249 25.53 12.38 7.59
C ILE A 249 24.84 11.03 7.60
N PRO A 250 23.78 10.80 6.77
CA PRO A 250 23.05 9.56 6.76
C PRO A 250 23.88 8.40 6.20
N GLU A 251 23.62 7.18 6.68
CA GLU A 251 24.30 5.98 6.17
C GLU A 251 23.82 5.61 4.78
N TYR A 252 22.50 5.74 4.52
CA TYR A 252 21.88 5.38 3.26
C TYR A 252 20.96 6.50 2.74
N VAL A 253 20.94 6.66 1.42
CA VAL A 253 19.93 7.44 0.70
C VAL A 253 19.16 6.53 -0.24
N TYR A 254 17.87 6.37 0.02
CA TYR A 254 16.95 5.61 -0.82
C TYR A 254 16.23 6.56 -1.79
N GLN A 255 16.41 6.37 -3.09
CA GLN A 255 15.95 7.31 -4.12
C GLN A 255 15.41 6.61 -5.35
N ASP A 256 14.71 7.37 -6.22
CA ASP A 256 14.22 6.84 -7.50
C ASP A 256 15.38 6.68 -8.51
N ASN A 257 15.08 5.93 -9.57
CA ASN A 257 15.96 5.77 -10.73
C ASN A 257 15.93 6.97 -11.71
N GLY A 258 15.44 8.14 -11.27
CA GLY A 258 15.41 9.35 -12.06
C GLY A 258 16.81 9.77 -12.58
N ARG A 259 16.85 10.38 -13.77
CA ARG A 259 18.13 10.81 -14.38
C ARG A 259 18.90 11.79 -13.50
N ALA A 260 18.21 12.68 -12.81
CA ALA A 260 18.83 13.66 -11.93
C ALA A 260 19.53 13.01 -10.74
N PHE A 261 18.92 11.97 -10.15
CA PHE A 261 19.52 11.19 -9.05
C PHE A 261 20.67 10.27 -9.48
N ARG A 262 20.66 9.84 -10.74
CA ARG A 262 21.74 9.01 -11.35
C ARG A 262 22.83 9.84 -12.00
N GLY A 263 22.77 11.14 -11.92
CA GLY A 263 23.79 12.02 -12.47
C GLY A 263 25.20 11.65 -11.95
N LYS A 264 26.20 11.78 -12.80
CA LYS A 264 27.62 11.52 -12.43
C LYS A 264 28.06 12.30 -11.20
N TYR A 265 27.42 13.43 -10.93
CA TYR A 265 27.65 14.27 -9.77
C TYR A 265 27.40 13.52 -8.45
N PHE A 266 26.39 12.65 -8.38
CA PHE A 266 26.08 11.87 -7.18
C PHE A 266 26.80 10.52 -7.14
N THR A 267 26.81 9.79 -8.25
CA THR A 267 27.24 8.39 -8.29
C THR A 267 28.68 8.22 -8.78
N GLY A 268 29.32 9.28 -9.28
CA GLY A 268 30.62 9.16 -9.90
C GLY A 268 30.59 8.50 -11.29
N SER A 269 31.74 8.29 -11.92
CA SER A 269 31.88 7.54 -13.15
C SER A 269 32.54 6.18 -12.86
N SER A 270 31.89 5.08 -13.27
CA SER A 270 32.42 3.73 -13.13
C SER A 270 33.48 3.34 -14.18
N LYS A 271 33.76 4.22 -15.14
CA LYS A 271 34.83 3.99 -16.13
C LYS A 271 36.13 4.53 -15.57
N PHE A 272 37.10 3.63 -15.38
CA PHE A 272 38.50 3.90 -15.18
C PHE A 272 39.12 4.58 -16.42
N ASP A 273 38.62 5.75 -16.77
CA ASP A 273 39.47 6.72 -17.45
C ASP A 273 40.33 7.35 -16.36
N GLU A 274 41.59 7.58 -16.61
CA GLU A 274 42.67 7.96 -15.69
C GLU A 274 42.44 9.14 -14.73
N GLN A 275 41.18 9.62 -14.64
CA GLN A 275 40.67 10.69 -13.78
C GLN A 275 39.30 10.30 -13.20
N GLY A 276 39.28 9.38 -12.24
CA GLY A 276 38.06 8.90 -11.57
C GLY A 276 37.28 10.05 -10.92
N PHE A 277 36.04 10.28 -11.37
CA PHE A 277 35.13 11.25 -10.79
C PHE A 277 34.47 10.64 -9.56
N ILE A 278 34.87 11.06 -8.38
CA ILE A 278 34.26 10.63 -7.12
C ILE A 278 32.96 11.38 -6.95
N GLY A 279 31.84 10.64 -6.87
CA GLY A 279 30.52 11.24 -6.64
C GLY A 279 30.35 11.78 -5.22
N ILE A 280 29.38 12.68 -5.03
CA ILE A 280 29.09 13.27 -3.73
C ILE A 280 28.80 12.19 -2.68
N TYR A 281 28.02 11.17 -3.01
CA TYR A 281 27.70 10.10 -2.07
C TYR A 281 28.96 9.39 -1.56
N GLU A 282 29.91 9.10 -2.44
CA GLU A 282 31.16 8.48 -2.04
C GLU A 282 32.02 9.41 -1.18
N LYS A 283 32.12 10.70 -1.53
CA LYS A 283 32.82 11.71 -0.72
C LYS A 283 32.25 11.85 0.70
N LEU A 284 30.95 11.73 0.85
CA LEU A 284 30.25 11.82 2.13
C LEU A 284 30.13 10.45 2.84
N GLY A 285 30.57 9.35 2.22
CA GLY A 285 30.42 8.01 2.78
C GLY A 285 28.99 7.46 2.74
N ILE A 286 28.09 8.09 1.97
CA ILE A 286 26.67 7.71 1.83
C ILE A 286 26.54 6.56 0.84
N LYS A 287 25.74 5.55 1.18
CA LYS A 287 25.43 4.42 0.29
C LYS A 287 24.09 4.65 -0.42
N PRO A 288 24.05 4.92 -1.73
CA PRO A 288 22.80 5.11 -2.45
C PRO A 288 22.09 3.77 -2.68
N ILE A 289 20.78 3.74 -2.43
CA ILE A 289 19.90 2.61 -2.75
C ILE A 289 18.87 3.09 -3.78
N PHE A 290 18.89 2.50 -4.97
CA PHE A 290 17.96 2.83 -6.03
C PHE A 290 16.70 1.96 -5.94
N ALA A 291 15.53 2.61 -6.02
CA ALA A 291 14.25 1.91 -6.04
C ALA A 291 14.17 0.99 -7.27
N THR A 292 13.67 -0.22 -7.09
CA THR A 292 13.37 -1.10 -8.22
C THR A 292 12.28 -0.46 -9.07
N PRO A 293 12.47 -0.35 -10.40
CA PRO A 293 11.46 0.22 -11.28
C PRO A 293 10.08 -0.44 -11.07
N TYR A 294 9.03 0.36 -11.10
CA TYR A 294 7.64 -0.08 -10.93
C TYR A 294 7.29 -0.65 -9.55
N ASN A 295 8.10 -0.45 -8.52
CA ASN A 295 7.77 -0.86 -7.16
C ASN A 295 7.34 0.34 -6.29
N ALA A 296 6.19 0.93 -6.61
CA ALA A 296 5.63 2.10 -5.91
C ALA A 296 5.43 1.85 -4.39
N ARG A 297 5.15 0.59 -3.98
CA ARG A 297 4.98 0.23 -2.56
C ARG A 297 6.24 0.42 -1.71
N ALA A 298 7.37 0.64 -2.34
CA ALA A 298 8.65 0.81 -1.66
C ALA A 298 8.89 2.25 -1.15
N LYS A 299 8.10 3.23 -1.60
CA LYS A 299 8.31 4.65 -1.28
C LYS A 299 7.40 5.13 -0.15
N VAL A 300 7.99 5.35 1.02
CA VAL A 300 7.29 5.90 2.20
C VAL A 300 6.97 7.38 2.00
N ILE A 301 7.83 8.11 1.28
CA ILE A 301 7.70 9.56 1.05
C ILE A 301 6.45 9.93 0.25
N GLU A 302 5.93 9.03 -0.62
CA GLU A 302 4.67 9.27 -1.34
C GLU A 302 3.49 9.49 -0.38
N ARG A 303 3.47 8.75 0.74
CA ARG A 303 2.44 8.91 1.78
C ARG A 303 2.58 10.24 2.51
N PHE A 304 3.81 10.67 2.74
CA PHE A 304 4.07 11.99 3.29
C PHE A 304 3.55 13.10 2.36
N PHE A 305 3.82 13.00 1.07
CA PHE A 305 3.32 13.99 0.09
C PHE A 305 1.80 14.01 -0.04
N LEU A 306 1.13 12.86 0.13
CA LEU A 306 -0.34 12.84 0.20
C LEU A 306 -0.86 13.60 1.43
N ASP A 307 -0.24 13.43 2.59
CA ASP A 307 -0.60 14.19 3.79
C ASP A 307 -0.25 15.68 3.66
N PHE A 308 0.89 16.00 3.07
CA PHE A 308 1.29 17.37 2.74
C PHE A 308 0.26 18.05 1.83
N GLN A 309 -0.22 17.35 0.80
CA GLN A 309 -1.26 17.85 -0.07
C GLN A 309 -2.57 18.12 0.69
N GLU A 310 -3.00 17.20 1.53
CA GLU A 310 -4.29 17.31 2.24
C GLU A 310 -4.28 18.35 3.35
N SER A 311 -3.17 18.47 4.09
CA SER A 311 -3.09 19.29 5.30
C SER A 311 -2.39 20.63 5.09
N PHE A 312 -1.67 20.83 3.99
CA PHE A 312 -0.94 22.06 3.68
C PHE A 312 -1.34 22.67 2.33
N GLU A 313 -1.12 21.95 1.21
CA GLU A 313 -1.29 22.55 -0.13
C GLU A 313 -2.71 23.06 -0.37
N LYS A 314 -3.73 22.35 0.12
CA LYS A 314 -5.13 22.75 -0.01
C LYS A 314 -5.48 24.03 0.76
N LEU A 315 -4.64 24.44 1.70
CA LEU A 315 -4.84 25.70 2.44
C LEU A 315 -4.27 26.92 1.71
N ILE A 316 -3.40 26.68 0.72
CA ILE A 316 -2.77 27.76 -0.05
C ILE A 316 -3.79 28.34 -1.05
N PRO A 317 -4.02 29.67 -1.06
CA PRO A 317 -5.03 30.26 -1.94
C PRO A 317 -4.83 29.97 -3.43
N SER A 318 -3.57 29.82 -3.89
CA SER A 318 -3.23 29.48 -5.27
C SER A 318 -3.28 27.99 -5.60
N TYR A 319 -3.96 27.17 -4.78
CA TYR A 319 -4.14 25.73 -4.99
C TYR A 319 -4.93 25.46 -6.28
N ILE A 320 -4.40 24.59 -7.15
CA ILE A 320 -5.01 24.24 -8.45
C ILE A 320 -5.38 22.76 -8.59
N GLY A 321 -4.91 21.90 -7.66
CA GLY A 321 -5.19 20.45 -7.65
C GLY A 321 -4.34 19.62 -8.61
N THR A 322 -4.37 18.32 -8.42
CA THR A 322 -3.58 17.33 -9.18
C THR A 322 -4.23 16.92 -10.49
N SER A 323 -5.56 16.91 -10.56
CA SER A 323 -6.35 16.45 -11.70
C SER A 323 -7.60 17.31 -11.85
N ILE A 324 -8.31 17.16 -12.98
CA ILE A 324 -9.57 17.88 -13.23
C ILE A 324 -10.61 17.58 -12.15
N GLU A 325 -10.63 16.35 -11.62
CA GLU A 325 -11.56 15.93 -10.57
C GLU A 325 -11.25 16.60 -9.22
N ASN A 326 -9.96 16.77 -8.93
CA ASN A 326 -9.46 17.33 -7.66
C ASN A 326 -9.29 18.85 -7.69
N LYS A 327 -9.59 19.51 -8.81
CA LYS A 327 -9.59 20.97 -8.88
C LYS A 327 -10.64 21.56 -7.94
N PRO A 328 -10.33 22.67 -7.25
CA PRO A 328 -11.34 23.43 -6.50
C PRO A 328 -12.55 23.77 -7.39
N ALA A 329 -13.74 23.77 -6.80
CA ALA A 329 -14.98 23.91 -7.57
C ALA A 329 -15.04 25.19 -8.41
N TYR A 330 -14.47 26.27 -7.90
CA TYR A 330 -14.42 27.58 -8.57
C TYR A 330 -13.43 27.65 -9.75
N ILE A 331 -12.46 26.71 -9.84
CA ILE A 331 -11.47 26.66 -10.92
C ILE A 331 -11.89 25.71 -12.05
N LYS A 332 -12.77 24.73 -11.78
CA LYS A 332 -13.09 23.61 -12.70
C LYS A 332 -13.39 24.03 -14.16
N ARG A 333 -13.89 25.24 -14.37
CA ARG A 333 -14.27 25.75 -15.70
C ARG A 333 -13.64 27.09 -16.08
N ASN A 334 -12.86 27.73 -15.18
CA ASN A 334 -12.40 29.11 -15.37
C ASN A 334 -10.97 29.35 -14.82
N GLU A 335 -10.01 28.53 -15.21
CA GLU A 335 -8.61 28.65 -14.76
C GLU A 335 -8.00 30.04 -15.12
N LYS A 336 -8.34 30.58 -16.30
CA LYS A 336 -7.91 31.92 -16.71
C LYS A 336 -8.42 33.04 -15.81
N LEU A 337 -9.67 32.93 -15.35
CA LEU A 337 -10.25 33.92 -14.43
C LEU A 337 -9.60 33.81 -13.05
N HIS A 338 -9.34 32.59 -12.58
CA HIS A 338 -8.63 32.34 -11.33
C HIS A 338 -7.24 32.98 -11.33
N ASN A 339 -6.44 32.78 -12.38
CA ASN A 339 -5.12 33.37 -12.49
C ASN A 339 -5.19 34.91 -12.47
N LYS A 340 -6.13 35.53 -13.18
CA LYS A 340 -6.34 36.97 -13.14
C LYS A 340 -6.72 37.50 -11.75
N ILE A 341 -7.55 36.76 -10.99
CA ILE A 341 -7.92 37.12 -9.63
C ILE A 341 -6.68 37.04 -8.72
N HIS A 342 -5.89 35.97 -8.83
CA HIS A 342 -4.67 35.79 -8.05
C HIS A 342 -3.61 36.85 -8.35
N GLU A 343 -3.40 37.18 -9.62
CA GLU A 343 -2.53 38.26 -10.04
C GLU A 343 -2.98 39.60 -9.44
N LYS A 344 -4.28 39.91 -9.49
CA LYS A 344 -4.83 41.17 -9.01
C LYS A 344 -4.71 41.34 -7.47
N TYR A 345 -4.84 40.26 -6.70
CA TYR A 345 -4.88 40.32 -5.24
C TYR A 345 -3.60 39.78 -4.56
N ASN A 346 -2.56 39.44 -5.33
CA ASN A 346 -1.30 38.87 -4.82
C ASN A 346 -1.47 37.65 -3.91
N PHE A 347 -2.40 36.76 -4.25
CA PHE A 347 -2.66 35.54 -3.47
C PHE A 347 -1.68 34.41 -3.79
N THR A 348 -0.82 34.58 -4.77
CA THR A 348 0.20 33.61 -5.16
C THR A 348 1.47 33.89 -4.38
N PRO A 349 1.97 32.96 -3.55
CA PRO A 349 3.18 33.19 -2.75
C PRO A 349 4.44 33.15 -3.63
N THR A 350 5.47 33.84 -3.18
CA THR A 350 6.85 33.67 -3.73
C THR A 350 7.46 32.37 -3.22
N ILE A 351 8.61 31.97 -3.77
CA ILE A 351 9.34 30.77 -3.30
C ILE A 351 9.76 30.93 -1.84
N GLU A 352 10.24 32.11 -1.44
CA GLU A 352 10.65 32.40 -0.07
C GLU A 352 9.48 32.34 0.91
N GLN A 353 8.34 32.93 0.53
CA GLN A 353 7.11 32.85 1.33
C GLN A 353 6.64 31.40 1.45
N THR A 354 6.76 30.61 0.37
CA THR A 354 6.41 29.19 0.39
C THR A 354 7.31 28.41 1.34
N ARG A 355 8.62 28.68 1.34
CA ARG A 355 9.56 28.07 2.32
C ARG A 355 9.15 28.38 3.76
N LEU A 356 8.85 29.63 4.07
CA LEU A 356 8.42 30.01 5.42
C LEU A 356 7.11 29.32 5.85
N LEU A 357 6.15 29.17 4.93
CA LEU A 357 4.91 28.47 5.19
C LEU A 357 5.14 26.97 5.41
N ILE A 358 6.02 26.35 4.62
CA ILE A 358 6.40 24.95 4.77
C ILE A 358 7.09 24.70 6.12
N GLU A 359 8.04 25.57 6.53
CA GLU A 359 8.72 25.43 7.82
C GLU A 359 7.72 25.45 8.98
N LYS A 360 6.77 26.38 8.99
CA LYS A 360 5.71 26.45 10.02
C LYS A 360 4.83 25.19 10.02
N TRP A 361 4.52 24.67 8.84
CA TRP A 361 3.75 23.43 8.74
C TRP A 361 4.59 22.24 9.21
N LEU A 362 5.90 22.19 8.92
CA LEU A 362 6.79 21.14 9.38
C LEU A 362 6.94 21.16 10.92
N GLU A 363 7.01 22.31 11.55
CA GLU A 363 6.99 22.42 13.02
C GLU A 363 5.73 21.75 13.60
N PHE A 364 4.57 22.08 13.06
CA PHE A 364 3.32 21.42 13.43
C PHE A 364 3.35 19.93 13.14
N LYS A 365 3.83 19.51 11.96
CA LYS A 365 3.91 18.11 11.58
C LYS A 365 4.85 17.30 12.47
N HIS A 366 5.99 17.86 12.82
CA HIS A 366 6.99 17.20 13.68
C HIS A 366 6.53 17.09 15.14
N SER A 367 5.58 17.90 15.58
CA SER A 367 4.93 17.75 16.90
C SER A 367 3.92 16.59 16.97
N GLN A 368 3.55 16.00 15.83
CA GLN A 368 2.64 14.85 15.77
C GLN A 368 3.36 13.54 16.10
N LEU A 369 2.57 12.51 16.46
CA LEU A 369 3.10 11.18 16.76
C LEU A 369 3.81 10.57 15.55
N CYS A 370 4.95 9.94 15.80
CA CYS A 370 5.74 9.25 14.80
C CYS A 370 4.94 8.05 14.22
N PRO A 371 4.87 7.90 12.90
CA PRO A 371 4.15 6.78 12.28
C PRO A 371 4.70 5.39 12.65
N ASN A 372 6.00 5.31 12.94
CA ASN A 372 6.72 4.07 13.24
C ASN A 372 7.03 3.87 14.73
N ASP A 373 6.75 4.88 15.57
CA ASP A 373 6.85 4.81 17.03
C ASP A 373 5.75 5.67 17.67
N LYS A 374 4.65 5.04 18.02
CA LYS A 374 3.46 5.73 18.55
C LYS A 374 3.63 6.32 19.96
N ASN A 375 4.76 6.10 20.61
CA ASN A 375 5.03 6.62 21.94
C ASN A 375 5.80 7.96 21.90
N LYS A 376 6.31 8.34 20.74
CA LYS A 376 7.13 9.54 20.54
C LYS A 376 6.58 10.39 19.40
N THR A 377 6.84 11.68 19.47
CA THR A 377 6.63 12.59 18.35
C THR A 377 7.73 12.42 17.30
N ILE A 378 7.49 12.90 16.08
CA ILE A 378 8.51 12.91 15.02
C ILE A 378 9.76 13.68 15.52
N GLN A 379 9.55 14.82 16.16
CA GLN A 379 10.65 15.65 16.70
C GLN A 379 11.46 14.93 17.78
N GLU A 380 10.80 14.20 18.69
CA GLU A 380 11.50 13.43 19.72
C GLU A 380 12.38 12.34 19.12
N VAL A 381 11.90 11.66 18.06
CA VAL A 381 12.70 10.65 17.35
C VAL A 381 13.88 11.29 16.63
N LEU A 382 13.71 12.46 16.01
CA LEU A 382 14.81 13.18 15.37
C LEU A 382 15.84 13.72 16.37
N ASN A 383 15.43 14.05 17.59
CA ASN A 383 16.35 14.50 18.65
C ASN A 383 17.24 13.37 19.22
N GLU A 384 16.95 12.10 18.89
CA GLU A 384 17.80 10.95 19.27
C GLU A 384 19.05 10.81 18.40
N ILE A 385 19.15 11.58 17.31
CA ILE A 385 20.29 11.54 16.39
C ILE A 385 21.53 12.10 17.10
N GLU A 386 22.61 11.33 17.10
CA GLU A 386 23.91 11.78 17.61
C GLU A 386 24.48 12.83 16.67
N LYS A 387 24.78 14.01 17.21
CA LYS A 387 25.31 15.13 16.44
C LYS A 387 26.79 14.93 16.15
N GLN A 388 27.18 15.17 14.89
CA GLN A 388 28.56 15.04 14.42
C GLN A 388 29.34 16.36 14.45
N ASN A 389 28.69 17.50 14.75
CA ASN A 389 29.24 18.86 14.68
C ASN A 389 29.85 19.17 13.30
N ILE A 390 29.01 19.05 12.28
CA ILE A 390 29.41 19.19 10.87
C ILE A 390 29.81 20.64 10.59
N ASP A 391 31.03 20.82 10.09
CA ASP A 391 31.49 22.11 9.59
C ASP A 391 30.83 22.40 8.23
N GLU A 392 30.04 23.47 8.17
CA GLU A 392 29.29 23.89 6.98
C GLU A 392 30.24 24.17 5.80
N ASN A 393 31.41 24.80 6.02
CA ASN A 393 32.35 25.09 4.96
C ASN A 393 32.97 23.81 4.38
N LEU A 394 33.34 22.87 5.26
CA LEU A 394 33.86 21.57 4.83
C LEU A 394 32.81 20.76 4.05
N LEU A 395 31.56 20.81 4.50
CA LEU A 395 30.45 20.17 3.78
C LEU A 395 30.27 20.77 2.38
N ASP A 396 30.34 22.10 2.25
CA ASP A 396 30.24 22.79 1.00
C ASP A 396 31.37 22.42 0.04
N ASP A 397 32.62 22.37 0.52
CA ASP A 397 33.78 21.95 -0.25
C ASP A 397 33.64 20.48 -0.75
N LEU A 398 33.16 19.58 0.09
CA LEU A 398 32.90 18.19 -0.29
C LEU A 398 31.79 18.07 -1.33
N MET A 399 30.79 18.92 -1.25
CA MET A 399 29.62 18.92 -2.15
C MET A 399 29.83 19.75 -3.43
N MET A 400 30.94 20.46 -3.57
CA MET A 400 31.26 21.18 -4.81
C MET A 400 31.35 20.26 -6.01
N ALA A 401 30.72 20.68 -7.12
CA ALA A 401 30.86 20.05 -8.41
C ALA A 401 32.29 20.24 -8.93
N GLN A 402 32.96 19.16 -9.26
CA GLN A 402 34.26 19.19 -9.93
C GLN A 402 34.08 18.98 -11.42
N GLU A 403 34.52 19.91 -12.24
CA GLU A 403 34.61 19.77 -13.68
C GLU A 403 36.09 19.77 -14.11
N ILE A 404 36.51 18.72 -14.78
CA ILE A 404 37.82 18.67 -15.42
C ILE A 404 37.65 19.16 -16.84
N LYS A 405 38.25 20.30 -17.17
CA LYS A 405 38.25 20.89 -18.53
C LYS A 405 39.65 20.88 -19.11
N THR A 406 39.78 20.45 -20.36
CA THR A 406 41.04 20.52 -21.08
C THR A 406 41.30 21.97 -21.51
N ILE A 407 42.47 22.48 -21.21
CA ILE A 407 42.90 23.80 -21.67
C ILE A 407 43.16 23.69 -23.17
N GLY A 408 42.32 24.29 -23.97
CA GLY A 408 42.48 24.37 -25.41
C GLY A 408 43.36 25.56 -25.84
N ARG A 409 43.61 25.66 -27.14
CA ARG A 409 44.43 26.78 -27.75
C ARG A 409 43.87 28.19 -27.44
N ASN A 410 42.56 28.28 -27.12
CA ASN A 410 41.86 29.51 -26.80
C ASN A 410 41.48 29.63 -25.28
N GLY A 411 42.22 28.92 -24.42
CA GLY A 411 41.93 28.89 -22.98
C GLY A 411 40.83 27.90 -22.58
N ILE A 412 40.25 28.09 -21.38
CA ILE A 412 39.14 27.29 -20.86
C ILE A 412 37.84 27.92 -21.33
N ARG A 413 36.96 27.16 -21.99
CA ARG A 413 35.57 27.56 -22.26
C ARG A 413 34.68 27.04 -21.18
N PHE A 414 33.97 27.93 -20.50
CA PHE A 414 32.92 27.64 -19.53
C PHE A 414 31.58 27.43 -20.21
#